data_5d11626fc5b700c9868b3c1d65b35e7a
#
_entry.id   5d11626fc5b700c9868b3c1d65b35e7a
#
_cell.length_a   1.000
_cell.length_b   1.000
_cell.length_c   1.000
_cell.angle_alpha   90.00
_cell.angle_beta   90.00
_cell.angle_gamma   90.00
#
_symmetry.space_group_name_H-M   'P 1'
#
loop_
_entity.id
_entity.type
_entity.pdbx_description
1 polymer ?
#
loop_
_entity_poly.entity_id
_entity_poly.type
_entity_poly.pdbx_seq_one_letter_code
_entity_poly.pdbx_strand_id
1 'polypeptide(L)'
;PFGYLAQGYGYAKAEKVPFGGWLAVNKSTGEWSICEAPREQEEESKEALDKASENVVALVKNKPFKKLFEPKDEKIKIKGEDVFTGNKLMAMSCSFCNYKYHCWPKAELHKKVATRAVNRPMVWYTKLKEEDLENCL
;
A
#
# COMPACT_ATOMS: atom_id res chain seq x y z
N PRO A 1 4.44 5.13 -0.56
CA PRO A 1 4.94 5.02 -1.90
C PRO A 1 4.04 4.15 -2.74
N PHE A 2 3.65 4.68 -3.90
CA PHE A 2 2.64 4.11 -4.78
C PHE A 2 3.20 3.10 -5.80
N GLY A 3 4.38 2.51 -5.53
CA GLY A 3 4.99 1.56 -6.45
C GLY A 3 5.56 2.19 -7.73
N TYR A 4 5.93 3.47 -7.68
CA TYR A 4 6.49 4.19 -8.84
C TYR A 4 7.74 3.52 -9.43
N LEU A 5 8.57 2.88 -8.59
CA LEU A 5 9.71 2.11 -9.06
C LEU A 5 9.27 0.93 -9.93
N ALA A 6 8.40 0.07 -9.40
CA ALA A 6 7.88 -1.08 -10.16
C ALA A 6 7.16 -0.63 -11.44
N GLN A 7 6.44 0.50 -11.40
CA GLN A 7 5.79 1.09 -12.57
C GLN A 7 6.83 1.56 -13.61
N GLY A 8 7.89 2.26 -13.18
CA GLY A 8 8.97 2.70 -14.05
C GLY A 8 9.69 1.54 -14.72
N TYR A 9 10.04 0.50 -13.97
CA TYR A 9 10.59 -0.74 -14.53
C TYR A 9 9.62 -1.44 -15.48
N GLY A 10 8.31 -1.39 -15.21
CA GLY A 10 7.28 -1.95 -16.09
C GLY A 10 7.26 -1.26 -17.45
N TYR A 11 7.30 0.06 -17.47
CA TYR A 11 7.35 0.84 -18.73
C TYR A 11 8.66 0.57 -19.48
N ALA A 12 9.78 0.62 -18.79
CA ALA A 12 11.08 0.35 -19.41
C ALA A 12 11.17 -1.07 -20.01
N LYS A 13 10.59 -2.08 -19.31
CA LYS A 13 10.47 -3.45 -19.83
C LYS A 13 9.62 -3.52 -21.09
N ALA A 14 8.50 -2.81 -21.13
CA ALA A 14 7.61 -2.77 -22.30
C ALA A 14 8.31 -2.12 -23.52
N GLU A 15 9.05 -1.05 -23.28
CA GLU A 15 9.80 -0.32 -24.33
C GLU A 15 11.19 -0.95 -24.64
N LYS A 16 11.59 -2.00 -23.91
CA LYS A 16 12.91 -2.68 -24.05
C LYS A 16 14.10 -1.76 -23.84
N VAL A 17 13.99 -0.82 -22.90
CA VAL A 17 15.05 0.14 -22.53
C VAL A 17 15.36 0.00 -21.02
N PRO A 18 16.57 0.39 -20.57
CA PRO A 18 16.86 0.44 -19.13
C PRO A 18 16.08 1.57 -18.45
N PHE A 19 15.63 1.35 -17.21
CA PHE A 19 15.05 2.40 -16.41
C PHE A 19 16.14 3.15 -15.63
N GLY A 20 16.31 4.44 -15.94
CA GLY A 20 17.33 5.29 -15.29
C GLY A 20 16.80 6.12 -14.13
N GLY A 21 15.52 6.48 -14.13
CA GLY A 21 14.94 7.34 -13.12
C GLY A 21 13.78 8.21 -13.64
N TRP A 22 13.59 9.33 -12.98
CA TRP A 22 12.50 10.28 -13.30
C TRP A 22 13.03 11.68 -13.52
N LEU A 23 12.36 12.42 -14.37
CA LEU A 23 12.43 13.86 -14.43
C LEU A 23 11.33 14.44 -13.53
N ALA A 24 11.71 15.09 -12.45
CA ALA A 24 10.80 15.79 -11.56
C ALA A 24 10.74 17.28 -11.92
N VAL A 25 9.53 17.83 -12.00
CA VAL A 25 9.32 19.26 -12.28
C VAL A 25 8.52 19.87 -11.15
N ASN A 26 9.06 20.93 -10.55
CA ASN A 26 8.34 21.75 -9.58
C ASN A 26 7.34 22.64 -10.31
N LYS A 27 6.06 22.37 -10.13
CA LYS A 27 4.98 23.09 -10.84
C LYS A 27 4.89 24.57 -10.50
N SER A 28 5.38 24.98 -9.34
CA SER A 28 5.31 26.37 -8.88
C SER A 28 6.48 27.23 -9.38
N THR A 29 7.67 26.63 -9.49
CA THR A 29 8.90 27.39 -9.86
C THR A 29 9.38 27.08 -11.27
N GLY A 30 8.91 25.98 -11.88
CA GLY A 30 9.41 25.48 -13.17
C GLY A 30 10.77 24.79 -13.08
N GLU A 31 11.37 24.69 -11.89
CA GLU A 31 12.62 23.99 -11.69
C GLU A 31 12.44 22.49 -11.95
N TRP A 32 13.47 21.88 -12.49
CA TRP A 32 13.47 20.45 -12.76
C TRP A 32 14.72 19.78 -12.20
N SER A 33 14.59 18.50 -11.87
CA SER A 33 15.68 17.66 -11.37
C SER A 33 15.55 16.25 -11.92
N ILE A 34 16.70 15.59 -12.09
CA ILE A 34 16.74 14.17 -12.42
C ILE A 34 16.86 13.41 -11.10
N CYS A 35 15.93 12.49 -10.87
CA CYS A 35 15.93 11.58 -9.72
C CYS A 35 16.33 10.20 -10.22
N GLU A 36 17.55 9.76 -9.95
CA GLU A 36 18.01 8.43 -10.35
C GLU A 36 17.22 7.33 -9.63
N ALA A 37 16.97 6.22 -10.33
CA ALA A 37 16.37 5.05 -9.72
C ALA A 37 17.38 4.38 -8.76
N PRO A 38 17.00 4.07 -7.51
CA PRO A 38 17.90 3.42 -6.57
C PRO A 38 18.16 1.98 -7.01
N ARG A 39 19.40 1.67 -7.36
CA ARG A 39 19.82 0.36 -7.89
C ARG A 39 19.59 -0.78 -6.90
N GLU A 40 19.73 -0.50 -5.61
CA GLU A 40 19.50 -1.46 -4.53
C GLU A 40 18.05 -1.96 -4.44
N GLN A 41 17.10 -1.23 -5.02
CA GLN A 41 15.68 -1.60 -5.04
C GLN A 41 15.21 -2.18 -6.38
N GLU A 42 16.13 -2.38 -7.31
CA GLU A 42 15.78 -2.84 -8.66
C GLU A 42 15.17 -4.23 -8.64
N GLU A 43 15.80 -5.19 -7.97
CA GLU A 43 15.32 -6.57 -7.92
C GLU A 43 13.97 -6.67 -7.17
N GLU A 44 13.82 -5.99 -6.02
CA GLU A 44 12.55 -5.93 -5.30
C GLU A 44 11.43 -5.34 -6.17
N SER A 45 11.74 -4.32 -6.95
CA SER A 45 10.78 -3.66 -7.85
C SER A 45 10.37 -4.57 -9.01
N LYS A 46 11.32 -5.33 -9.57
CA LYS A 46 11.04 -6.33 -10.62
C LYS A 46 10.17 -7.46 -10.09
N GLU A 47 10.48 -8.00 -8.89
CA GLU A 47 9.63 -9.01 -8.25
C GLU A 47 8.21 -8.51 -7.98
N ALA A 48 8.07 -7.27 -7.53
CA ALA A 48 6.75 -6.66 -7.30
C ALA A 48 5.96 -6.54 -8.63
N LEU A 49 6.63 -6.18 -9.72
CA LEU A 49 6.04 -6.12 -11.05
C LEU A 49 5.58 -7.51 -11.53
N ASP A 50 6.42 -8.54 -11.36
CA ASP A 50 6.11 -9.89 -11.79
C ASP A 50 4.93 -10.46 -11.00
N LYS A 51 4.90 -10.28 -9.67
CA LYS A 51 3.76 -10.65 -8.80
C LYS A 51 2.47 -9.93 -9.23
N ALA A 52 2.55 -8.64 -9.57
CA ALA A 52 1.41 -7.88 -10.06
C ALA A 52 0.92 -8.41 -11.42
N SER A 53 1.84 -8.73 -12.33
CA SER A 53 1.54 -9.29 -13.64
C SER A 53 0.87 -10.67 -13.54
N GLU A 54 1.36 -11.55 -12.65
CA GLU A 54 0.72 -12.84 -12.35
C GLU A 54 -0.73 -12.67 -11.89
N ASN A 55 -0.99 -11.68 -11.02
CA ASN A 55 -2.33 -11.41 -10.52
C ASN A 55 -3.26 -10.85 -11.62
N VAL A 56 -2.75 -9.99 -12.51
CA VAL A 56 -3.53 -9.53 -13.68
C VAL A 56 -3.93 -10.70 -14.56
N VAL A 57 -2.98 -11.61 -14.86
CA VAL A 57 -3.28 -12.81 -15.65
C VAL A 57 -4.29 -13.73 -14.93
N ALA A 58 -4.19 -13.88 -13.62
CA ALA A 58 -5.14 -14.66 -12.84
C ALA A 58 -6.55 -14.07 -12.90
N LEU A 59 -6.68 -12.74 -12.75
CA LEU A 59 -7.95 -12.03 -12.86
C LEU A 59 -8.59 -12.20 -14.24
N VAL A 60 -7.82 -11.99 -15.33
CA VAL A 60 -8.30 -12.15 -16.71
C VAL A 60 -8.78 -13.58 -16.97
N LYS A 61 -8.12 -14.57 -16.37
CA LYS A 61 -8.48 -15.99 -16.50
C LYS A 61 -9.51 -16.47 -15.47
N ASN A 62 -10.09 -15.57 -14.69
CA ASN A 62 -11.02 -15.86 -13.59
C ASN A 62 -10.48 -16.92 -12.62
N LYS A 63 -9.19 -16.83 -12.28
CA LYS A 63 -8.49 -17.70 -11.34
C LYS A 63 -8.24 -16.96 -10.01
N PRO A 64 -8.09 -17.69 -8.89
CA PRO A 64 -7.66 -17.09 -7.64
C PRO A 64 -6.33 -16.36 -7.80
N PHE A 65 -6.22 -15.18 -7.22
CA PHE A 65 -4.99 -14.37 -7.22
C PHE A 65 -4.42 -14.25 -5.81
N LYS A 66 -3.12 -13.95 -5.72
CA LYS A 66 -2.38 -13.88 -4.46
C LYS A 66 -2.54 -12.51 -3.81
N LYS A 67 -2.53 -12.46 -2.48
CA LYS A 67 -2.41 -11.21 -1.74
C LYS A 67 -1.00 -10.62 -1.96
N LEU A 68 -0.93 -9.36 -2.38
CA LEU A 68 0.36 -8.69 -2.63
C LEU A 68 0.88 -7.95 -1.40
N PHE A 69 -0.01 -7.57 -0.48
CA PHE A 69 0.34 -6.77 0.68
C PHE A 69 -0.26 -7.38 1.94
N GLU A 70 0.58 -7.50 2.97
CA GLU A 70 0.13 -7.96 4.28
C GLU A 70 -0.43 -6.80 5.12
N PRO A 71 -1.41 -7.07 6.00
CA PRO A 71 -1.90 -6.08 6.95
C PRO A 71 -0.80 -5.68 7.92
N LYS A 72 -0.85 -4.44 8.38
CA LYS A 72 0.06 -3.92 9.40
C LYS A 72 -0.59 -3.98 10.77
N ASP A 73 0.19 -4.36 11.79
CA ASP A 73 -0.27 -4.27 13.15
C ASP A 73 -0.49 -2.80 13.52
N GLU A 74 -1.65 -2.52 14.10
CA GLU A 74 -1.96 -1.20 14.60
C GLU A 74 -1.24 -0.96 15.92
N LYS A 75 -0.59 0.20 16.04
CA LYS A 75 0.13 0.59 17.23
C LYS A 75 -0.10 2.05 17.58
N ILE A 76 -0.04 2.36 18.87
CA ILE A 76 -0.10 3.71 19.43
C ILE A 76 1.17 3.98 20.24
N LYS A 77 1.69 5.19 20.17
CA LYS A 77 2.81 5.60 21.03
C LYS A 77 2.31 6.05 22.39
N ILE A 78 2.72 5.33 23.47
CA ILE A 78 2.45 5.69 24.85
C ILE A 78 3.81 5.93 25.52
N LYS A 79 4.05 7.12 26.04
CA LYS A 79 5.32 7.53 26.68
C LYS A 79 6.56 7.25 25.83
N GLY A 80 6.44 7.34 24.49
CA GLY A 80 7.52 7.10 23.54
C GLY A 80 7.66 5.67 23.04
N GLU A 81 7.01 4.70 23.68
CA GLU A 81 7.02 3.30 23.28
C GLU A 81 5.84 2.94 22.36
N ASP A 82 6.08 2.02 21.43
CA ASP A 82 5.04 1.50 20.54
C ASP A 82 4.25 0.40 21.28
N VAL A 83 2.97 0.64 21.53
CA VAL A 83 2.04 -0.34 22.11
C VAL A 83 1.10 -0.84 21.02
N PHE A 84 1.05 -2.16 20.84
CA PHE A 84 0.20 -2.82 19.86
C PHE A 84 -1.23 -2.95 20.40
N THR A 85 -2.22 -2.54 19.60
CA THR A 85 -3.65 -2.67 19.97
C THR A 85 -4.18 -4.09 19.78
N GLY A 86 -3.53 -4.86 18.90
CA GLY A 86 -3.99 -6.18 18.45
C GLY A 86 -4.93 -6.11 17.23
N ASN A 87 -5.27 -4.90 16.76
CA ASN A 87 -5.94 -4.66 15.51
C ASN A 87 -4.97 -4.75 14.34
N LYS A 88 -5.49 -5.03 13.14
CA LYS A 88 -4.69 -5.03 11.91
C LYS A 88 -5.26 -4.08 10.89
N LEU A 89 -4.45 -3.10 10.49
CA LEU A 89 -4.76 -2.14 9.44
C LEU A 89 -4.51 -2.75 8.07
N MET A 90 -5.42 -2.51 7.16
CA MET A 90 -5.22 -2.84 5.74
C MET A 90 -4.08 -1.98 5.17
N ALA A 91 -3.25 -2.57 4.30
CA ALA A 91 -2.26 -1.81 3.55
C ALA A 91 -2.95 -0.73 2.71
N MET A 92 -2.33 0.46 2.62
CA MET A 92 -2.93 1.60 1.91
C MET A 92 -3.27 1.26 0.45
N SER A 93 -2.41 0.54 -0.25
CA SER A 93 -2.67 0.10 -1.63
C SER A 93 -3.92 -0.78 -1.74
N CYS A 94 -4.21 -1.59 -0.73
CA CYS A 94 -5.40 -2.44 -0.68
C CYS A 94 -6.67 -1.63 -0.37
N SER A 95 -6.57 -0.50 0.35
CA SER A 95 -7.74 0.32 0.69
C SER A 95 -8.44 0.91 -0.53
N PHE A 96 -7.70 1.17 -1.60
CA PHE A 96 -8.21 1.66 -2.89
C PHE A 96 -8.54 0.54 -3.89
N CYS A 97 -8.24 -0.72 -3.56
CA CYS A 97 -8.46 -1.85 -4.45
C CYS A 97 -9.93 -2.27 -4.48
N ASN A 98 -10.52 -2.42 -5.67
CA ASN A 98 -11.89 -2.91 -5.82
C ASN A 98 -12.06 -4.38 -5.39
N TYR A 99 -10.97 -5.15 -5.39
CA TYR A 99 -10.95 -6.56 -4.99
C TYR A 99 -10.62 -6.76 -3.50
N LYS A 100 -10.60 -5.70 -2.68
CA LYS A 100 -10.23 -5.78 -1.25
C LYS A 100 -11.04 -6.82 -0.49
N TYR A 101 -12.33 -6.92 -0.74
CA TYR A 101 -13.20 -7.90 -0.07
C TYR A 101 -12.97 -9.35 -0.52
N HIS A 102 -12.39 -9.55 -1.71
CA HIS A 102 -11.97 -10.89 -2.12
C HIS A 102 -10.75 -11.34 -1.30
N CYS A 103 -9.79 -10.46 -1.08
CA CYS A 103 -8.62 -10.75 -0.24
C CYS A 103 -8.95 -10.75 1.25
N TRP A 104 -9.84 -9.85 1.67
CA TRP A 104 -10.18 -9.55 3.05
C TRP A 104 -11.70 -9.47 3.22
N PRO A 105 -12.42 -10.61 3.25
CA PRO A 105 -13.89 -10.63 3.28
C PRO A 105 -14.50 -9.92 4.48
N LYS A 106 -13.76 -9.86 5.60
CA LYS A 106 -14.16 -9.18 6.85
C LYS A 106 -13.54 -7.80 7.01
N ALA A 107 -13.09 -7.16 5.92
CA ALA A 107 -12.53 -5.83 6.00
C ALA A 107 -13.61 -4.78 6.28
N GLU A 108 -13.34 -3.92 7.25
CA GLU A 108 -14.26 -2.89 7.72
C GLU A 108 -13.62 -1.51 7.67
N LEU A 109 -14.41 -0.50 7.26
CA LEU A 109 -14.00 0.89 7.29
C LEU A 109 -14.42 1.48 8.63
N HIS A 110 -13.46 1.91 9.43
CA HIS A 110 -13.73 2.38 10.78
C HIS A 110 -12.87 3.58 11.15
N LYS A 111 -13.29 4.36 12.14
CA LYS A 111 -12.46 5.41 12.73
C LYS A 111 -11.22 4.78 13.35
N LYS A 112 -10.05 5.36 13.08
CA LYS A 112 -8.78 4.83 13.59
C LYS A 112 -8.79 4.79 15.12
N VAL A 113 -8.55 3.60 15.69
CA VAL A 113 -8.55 3.38 17.15
C VAL A 113 -7.29 3.97 17.78
N ALA A 114 -6.12 3.60 17.27
CA ALA A 114 -4.83 4.04 17.79
C ALA A 114 -4.46 5.46 17.30
N THR A 115 -5.20 6.46 17.75
CA THR A 115 -4.91 7.88 17.44
C THR A 115 -5.31 8.78 18.60
N ARG A 116 -4.56 9.89 18.76
CA ARG A 116 -4.88 10.97 19.70
C ARG A 116 -5.62 12.13 19.02
N ALA A 117 -5.85 12.04 17.71
CA ALA A 117 -6.55 13.09 16.98
C ALA A 117 -8.02 13.18 17.42
N VAL A 118 -8.52 14.38 17.63
CA VAL A 118 -9.95 14.64 17.93
C VAL A 118 -10.79 14.14 16.76
N ASN A 119 -10.43 14.51 15.54
CA ASN A 119 -11.04 13.99 14.32
C ASN A 119 -10.29 12.73 13.87
N ARG A 120 -10.78 11.58 14.30
CA ARG A 120 -10.17 10.30 13.96
C ARG A 120 -10.34 10.02 12.45
N PRO A 121 -9.26 9.76 11.70
CA PRO A 121 -9.36 9.42 10.29
C PRO A 121 -10.05 8.06 10.10
N MET A 122 -10.78 7.92 9.00
CA MET A 122 -11.33 6.64 8.57
C MET A 122 -10.23 5.79 7.97
N VAL A 123 -10.12 4.54 8.42
CA VAL A 123 -9.12 3.58 7.95
C VAL A 123 -9.76 2.21 7.77
N TRP A 124 -9.19 1.39 6.89
CA TRP A 124 -9.64 0.02 6.70
C TRP A 124 -8.92 -0.92 7.66
N TYR A 125 -9.71 -1.73 8.38
CA TYR A 125 -9.22 -2.82 9.21
C TYR A 125 -9.44 -4.15 8.51
N THR A 126 -8.46 -5.04 8.60
CA THR A 126 -8.61 -6.46 8.22
C THR A 126 -8.94 -7.32 9.43
N LYS A 127 -8.65 -6.79 10.63
CA LYS A 127 -9.05 -7.34 11.92
C LYS A 127 -9.26 -6.19 12.89
N LEU A 128 -10.46 -6.07 13.43
CA LEU A 128 -10.82 -5.14 14.49
C LEU A 128 -11.33 -5.96 15.68
N LYS A 129 -10.93 -5.59 16.90
CA LYS A 129 -11.43 -6.24 18.13
C LYS A 129 -12.85 -5.79 18.42
N GLU A 130 -13.68 -6.67 18.97
CA GLU A 130 -15.07 -6.38 19.31
C GLU A 130 -15.19 -5.22 20.33
N GLU A 131 -14.30 -5.16 21.32
CA GLU A 131 -14.24 -4.08 22.30
C GLU A 131 -13.97 -2.69 21.67
N ASP A 132 -13.34 -2.64 20.50
CA ASP A 132 -13.05 -1.40 19.79
C ASP A 132 -14.20 -0.96 18.86
N LEU A 133 -15.13 -1.85 18.53
CA LEU A 133 -16.34 -1.55 17.77
C LEU A 133 -17.30 -0.66 18.58
N GLU A 134 -17.45 -0.92 19.86
CA GLU A 134 -18.38 -0.19 20.73
C GLU A 134 -17.89 1.22 21.11
N ASN A 135 -16.58 1.43 21.13
CA ASN A 135 -15.98 2.71 21.54
C ASN A 135 -15.94 3.77 20.41
N CYS A 136 -16.58 3.53 19.30
CA CYS A 136 -16.52 4.38 18.10
C CYS A 136 -17.88 4.93 17.66
N LEU A 137 -18.95 4.66 18.41
CA LEU A 137 -20.24 5.32 18.29
C LEU A 137 -20.26 6.61 19.13
#